data_fd998a10e574f36d45d4c58e391c4964
#
_entry.id   fd998a10e574f36d45d4c58e391c4964
#
_cell.length_a   1.000
_cell.length_b   1.000
_cell.length_c   1.000
_cell.angle_alpha   90.00
_cell.angle_beta   90.00
_cell.angle_gamma   90.00
#
_symmetry.space_group_name_H-M   'P 1'
#
loop_
_entity.id
_entity.type
_entity.pdbx_description
1 polymer ?
#
loop_
_entity_poly.entity_id
_entity_poly.type
_entity_poly.pdbx_seq_one_letter_code
_entity_poly.pdbx_strand_id
1 'polypeptide(L)'
;GWRAVAIIYCIVGIITNSLSCFSVKELSEEELREGETVEAESKHSFKETFKLLVSNKYFLMICLIYILQQLRAAMVGVGTFFMTYVLLNQKLFGVFSWAINIPLILALTITPTLVHKARGMYKVNKYSYILATLSRLGIVAAGYIGSVPLMLVFTVLTSLGEGPWQGDVGAVIASVSEHTYLKTG
;
A
#
# COMPACT_ATOMS: atom_id res chain seq x y z
N GLY A 1 8.15 27.83 -12.82
CA GLY A 1 6.74 27.61 -13.13
C GLY A 1 6.39 26.12 -13.16
N TRP A 2 5.11 25.79 -13.15
CA TRP A 2 4.57 24.42 -13.13
C TRP A 2 5.13 23.51 -14.23
N ARG A 3 5.41 24.07 -15.43
CA ARG A 3 6.01 23.31 -16.56
C ARG A 3 7.39 22.76 -16.21
N ALA A 4 8.26 23.54 -15.59
CA ALA A 4 9.59 23.09 -15.19
C ALA A 4 9.52 21.98 -14.16
N VAL A 5 8.63 22.11 -13.17
CA VAL A 5 8.41 21.07 -12.14
C VAL A 5 7.91 19.78 -12.79
N ALA A 6 6.93 19.87 -13.69
CA ALA A 6 6.42 18.70 -14.42
C ALA A 6 7.51 17.99 -15.23
N ILE A 7 8.35 18.72 -15.95
CA ILE A 7 9.46 18.17 -16.73
C ILE A 7 10.46 17.46 -15.81
N ILE A 8 10.84 18.08 -14.68
CA ILE A 8 11.76 17.47 -13.71
C ILE A 8 11.17 16.14 -13.18
N TYR A 9 9.91 16.13 -12.77
CA TYR A 9 9.25 14.89 -12.28
C TYR A 9 9.17 13.82 -13.38
N CYS A 10 8.90 14.19 -14.63
CA CYS A 10 8.91 13.24 -15.75
C CYS A 10 10.30 12.64 -15.96
N ILE A 11 11.34 13.46 -15.96
CA ILE A 11 12.72 12.97 -16.14
C ILE A 11 13.12 12.02 -14.99
N VAL A 12 12.87 12.45 -13.74
CA VAL A 12 13.16 11.61 -12.56
C VAL A 12 12.36 10.31 -12.62
N GLY A 13 11.07 10.38 -12.98
CA GLY A 13 10.22 9.20 -13.13
C GLY A 13 10.72 8.23 -14.19
N ILE A 14 11.12 8.72 -15.36
CA ILE A 14 11.70 7.88 -16.42
C ILE A 14 13.01 7.22 -15.94
N ILE A 15 13.92 7.98 -15.33
CA ILE A 15 15.18 7.45 -14.83
C ILE A 15 14.96 6.37 -13.77
N THR A 16 14.11 6.63 -12.77
CA THR A 16 13.87 5.68 -11.68
C THR A 16 13.16 4.42 -12.16
N ASN A 17 12.18 4.52 -13.05
CA ASN A 17 11.52 3.35 -13.63
C ASN A 17 12.47 2.55 -14.53
N SER A 18 13.29 3.22 -15.34
CA SER A 18 14.29 2.55 -16.17
C SER A 18 15.34 1.83 -15.32
N LEU A 19 15.85 2.46 -14.26
CA LEU A 19 16.77 1.81 -13.32
C LEU A 19 16.15 0.57 -12.68
N SER A 20 14.87 0.62 -12.32
CA SER A 20 14.15 -0.53 -11.77
C SER A 20 14.11 -1.69 -12.76
N CYS A 21 13.79 -1.43 -14.04
CA CYS A 21 13.77 -2.46 -15.07
C CYS A 21 15.16 -3.08 -15.33
N PHE A 22 16.21 -2.25 -15.36
CA PHE A 22 17.58 -2.75 -15.63
C PHE A 22 18.26 -3.37 -14.41
N SER A 23 17.78 -3.07 -13.20
CA SER A 23 18.32 -3.60 -11.95
C SER A 23 17.78 -4.99 -11.61
N VAL A 24 16.64 -5.37 -12.16
CA VAL A 24 16.05 -6.71 -11.96
C VAL A 24 16.72 -7.65 -12.97
N LYS A 25 17.51 -8.58 -12.47
CA LYS A 25 18.03 -9.68 -13.26
C LYS A 25 16.96 -10.78 -13.31
N GLU A 26 16.48 -11.08 -14.50
CA GLU A 26 15.59 -12.22 -14.68
C GLU A 26 16.37 -13.51 -14.33
N LEU A 27 15.71 -14.38 -13.57
CA LEU A 27 16.22 -15.73 -13.33
C LEU A 27 16.29 -16.47 -14.67
N SER A 28 17.34 -17.27 -14.87
CA SER A 28 17.44 -18.09 -16.07
C SER A 28 16.30 -19.12 -16.09
N GLU A 29 15.91 -19.56 -17.31
CA GLU A 29 14.86 -20.60 -17.43
C GLU A 29 15.25 -21.90 -16.69
N GLU A 30 16.54 -22.16 -16.52
CA GLU A 30 17.04 -23.29 -15.76
C GLU A 30 16.83 -23.13 -14.25
N GLU A 31 17.08 -21.94 -13.70
CA GLU A 31 16.83 -21.62 -12.29
C GLU A 31 15.33 -21.59 -11.96
N LEU A 32 14.47 -21.21 -12.92
CA LEU A 32 13.03 -21.29 -12.79
C LEU A 32 12.54 -22.74 -12.77
N ARG A 33 13.15 -23.60 -13.60
CA ARG A 33 12.83 -25.03 -13.67
C ARG A 33 13.33 -25.82 -12.46
N GLU A 34 14.44 -25.44 -11.84
CA GLU A 34 14.91 -26.10 -10.61
C GLU A 34 14.01 -25.81 -9.40
N GLY A 35 13.28 -24.71 -9.41
CA GLY A 35 12.28 -24.37 -8.39
C GLY A 35 10.90 -25.00 -8.63
N GLU A 36 10.62 -25.40 -9.85
CA GLU A 36 9.40 -26.13 -10.23
C GLU A 36 9.70 -27.63 -10.23
N THR A 37 9.32 -28.33 -9.17
CA THR A 37 9.05 -29.75 -9.30
C THR A 37 8.03 -29.91 -10.43
N VAL A 38 8.48 -30.59 -11.48
CA VAL A 38 7.74 -30.85 -12.72
C VAL A 38 6.43 -31.56 -12.38
N GLU A 39 5.41 -30.82 -12.03
CA GLU A 39 4.04 -31.29 -12.08
C GLU A 39 3.34 -30.61 -13.24
N ALA A 40 2.78 -31.45 -14.09
CA ALA A 40 2.20 -31.14 -15.38
C ALA A 40 1.49 -29.78 -15.41
N GLU A 41 1.84 -28.90 -16.36
CA GLU A 41 1.03 -27.76 -16.76
C GLU A 41 -0.41 -28.19 -16.96
N SER A 42 -1.22 -28.12 -15.91
CA SER A 42 -2.66 -28.25 -16.05
C SER A 42 -3.11 -26.98 -16.79
N LYS A 43 -3.32 -27.09 -18.10
CA LYS A 43 -3.87 -26.02 -18.94
C LYS A 43 -5.29 -25.73 -18.47
N HIS A 44 -5.43 -25.05 -17.36
CA HIS A 44 -6.72 -24.55 -16.92
C HIS A 44 -7.25 -23.53 -17.92
N SER A 45 -8.47 -23.74 -18.38
CA SER A 45 -9.16 -22.74 -19.20
C SER A 45 -9.28 -21.44 -18.40
N PHE A 46 -9.17 -20.28 -19.07
CA PHE A 46 -9.34 -18.98 -18.44
C PHE A 46 -10.60 -18.89 -17.56
N LYS A 47 -11.70 -19.52 -17.97
CA LYS A 47 -12.95 -19.60 -17.20
C LYS A 47 -12.80 -20.40 -15.90
N GLU A 48 -12.03 -21.46 -15.91
CA GLU A 48 -11.76 -22.29 -14.71
C GLU A 48 -10.87 -21.54 -13.73
N THR A 49 -9.80 -20.91 -14.21
CA THR A 49 -8.92 -20.06 -13.41
C THR A 49 -9.70 -18.91 -12.77
N PHE A 50 -10.54 -18.22 -13.52
CA PHE A 50 -11.39 -17.16 -12.98
C PHE A 50 -12.38 -17.68 -11.92
N LYS A 51 -13.00 -18.83 -12.16
CA LYS A 51 -13.90 -19.45 -11.19
C LYS A 51 -13.17 -19.85 -9.90
N LEU A 52 -11.95 -20.39 -10.00
CA LEU A 52 -11.11 -20.72 -8.85
C LEU A 52 -10.76 -19.48 -8.02
N LEU A 53 -10.37 -18.39 -8.68
CA LEU A 53 -10.05 -17.13 -8.01
C LEU A 53 -11.27 -16.55 -7.26
N VAL A 54 -12.42 -16.49 -7.90
CA VAL A 54 -13.65 -15.96 -7.29
C VAL A 54 -14.18 -16.90 -6.19
N SER A 55 -13.89 -18.20 -6.26
CA SER A 55 -14.25 -19.16 -5.20
C SER A 55 -13.34 -19.06 -3.97
N ASN A 56 -12.18 -18.40 -4.09
CA ASN A 56 -11.26 -18.22 -2.98
C ASN A 56 -11.66 -17.00 -2.13
N LYS A 57 -12.16 -17.27 -0.93
CA LYS A 57 -12.58 -16.20 0.02
C LYS A 57 -11.46 -15.22 0.37
N TYR A 58 -10.20 -15.68 0.44
CA TYR A 58 -9.06 -14.81 0.76
C TYR A 58 -8.76 -13.86 -0.38
N PHE A 59 -8.86 -14.33 -1.63
CA PHE A 59 -8.74 -13.48 -2.80
C PHE A 59 -9.82 -12.39 -2.82
N LEU A 60 -11.09 -12.76 -2.57
CA LEU A 60 -12.18 -11.80 -2.50
C LEU A 60 -11.99 -10.77 -1.38
N MET A 61 -11.47 -11.19 -0.23
CA MET A 61 -11.14 -10.27 0.86
C MET A 61 -10.05 -9.27 0.46
N ILE A 62 -9.00 -9.71 -0.23
CA ILE A 62 -7.95 -8.81 -0.74
C ILE A 62 -8.54 -7.83 -1.76
N CYS A 63 -9.36 -8.30 -2.70
CA CYS A 63 -10.03 -7.42 -3.66
C CYS A 63 -10.88 -6.36 -2.96
N LEU A 64 -11.65 -6.74 -1.94
CA LEU A 64 -12.46 -5.80 -1.16
C LEU A 64 -11.58 -4.77 -0.44
N ILE A 65 -10.49 -5.19 0.18
CA ILE A 65 -9.54 -4.29 0.83
C ILE A 65 -8.96 -3.30 -0.19
N TYR A 66 -8.60 -3.76 -1.39
CA TYR A 66 -8.09 -2.89 -2.45
C TYR A 66 -9.13 -1.85 -2.89
N ILE A 67 -10.37 -2.25 -3.10
CA ILE A 67 -11.46 -1.34 -3.47
C ILE A 67 -11.64 -0.27 -2.38
N LEU A 68 -11.69 -0.66 -1.12
CA LEU A 68 -11.82 0.27 0.00
C LEU A 68 -10.61 1.21 0.12
N GLN A 69 -9.41 0.73 -0.18
CA GLN A 69 -8.21 1.57 -0.22
C GLN A 69 -8.24 2.59 -1.35
N GLN A 70 -8.71 2.23 -2.54
CA GLN A 70 -8.87 3.17 -3.64
C GLN A 70 -9.93 4.23 -3.34
N LEU A 71 -11.03 3.83 -2.71
CA LEU A 71 -12.03 4.79 -2.24
C LEU A 71 -11.43 5.78 -1.24
N ARG A 72 -10.61 5.30 -0.30
CA ARG A 72 -9.87 6.15 0.63
C ARG A 72 -8.91 7.09 -0.08
N ALA A 73 -8.15 6.60 -1.07
CA ALA A 73 -7.20 7.42 -1.83
C ALA A 73 -7.92 8.55 -2.57
N ALA A 74 -9.09 8.30 -3.13
CA ALA A 74 -9.92 9.33 -3.74
C ALA A 74 -10.33 10.43 -2.73
N MET A 75 -10.62 10.05 -1.48
CA MET A 75 -10.96 11.01 -0.42
C MET A 75 -9.80 11.92 -0.03
N VAL A 76 -8.55 11.52 -0.20
CA VAL A 76 -7.39 12.40 0.05
C VAL A 76 -7.43 13.62 -0.89
N GLY A 77 -7.94 13.46 -2.11
CA GLY A 77 -8.15 14.59 -3.05
C GLY A 77 -9.11 15.65 -2.50
N VAL A 78 -10.10 15.26 -1.72
CA VAL A 78 -11.04 16.18 -1.05
C VAL A 78 -10.33 17.03 0.01
N GLY A 79 -9.22 16.55 0.56
CA GLY A 79 -8.41 17.28 1.54
C GLY A 79 -7.96 18.65 1.03
N THR A 80 -7.68 18.80 -0.26
CA THR A 80 -7.32 20.08 -0.87
C THR A 80 -8.45 21.11 -0.72
N PHE A 81 -9.69 20.67 -0.94
CA PHE A 81 -10.88 21.54 -0.78
C PHE A 81 -11.09 21.91 0.69
N PHE A 82 -10.92 20.95 1.61
CA PHE A 82 -11.00 21.20 3.04
C PHE A 82 -9.97 22.26 3.49
N MET A 83 -8.72 22.15 3.05
CA MET A 83 -7.66 23.12 3.35
C MET A 83 -7.99 24.51 2.79
N THR A 84 -8.57 24.57 1.58
CA THR A 84 -8.86 25.82 0.89
C THR A 84 -10.10 26.52 1.46
N TYR A 85 -11.18 25.79 1.68
CA TYR A 85 -12.49 26.38 1.98
C TYR A 85 -12.85 26.35 3.47
N VAL A 86 -12.34 25.40 4.24
CA VAL A 86 -12.63 25.26 5.67
C VAL A 86 -11.53 25.89 6.51
N LEU A 87 -10.26 25.53 6.23
CA LEU A 87 -9.13 26.07 6.97
C LEU A 87 -8.60 27.40 6.38
N LEU A 88 -9.12 27.82 5.22
CA LEU A 88 -8.76 29.07 4.53
C LEU A 88 -7.24 29.24 4.30
N ASN A 89 -6.51 28.13 4.24
CA ASN A 89 -5.06 28.14 4.08
C ASN A 89 -4.58 26.97 3.20
N GLN A 90 -4.50 27.22 1.90
CA GLN A 90 -4.05 26.25 0.90
C GLN A 90 -2.61 25.73 1.13
N LYS A 91 -1.75 26.53 1.79
CA LYS A 91 -0.35 26.14 2.06
C LYS A 91 -0.27 24.94 3.00
N LEU A 92 -1.29 24.72 3.83
CA LEU A 92 -1.37 23.57 4.72
C LEU A 92 -1.35 22.23 3.96
N PHE A 93 -1.85 22.19 2.72
CA PHE A 93 -1.79 20.98 1.92
C PHE A 93 -0.36 20.44 1.76
N GLY A 94 0.62 21.32 1.52
CA GLY A 94 2.02 20.92 1.48
C GLY A 94 2.51 20.35 2.81
N VAL A 95 2.17 20.98 3.93
CA VAL A 95 2.57 20.51 5.27
C VAL A 95 1.95 19.14 5.56
N PHE A 96 0.67 18.94 5.26
CA PHE A 96 0.00 17.64 5.42
C PHE A 96 0.59 16.57 4.50
N SER A 97 0.95 16.93 3.26
CA SER A 97 1.64 16.01 2.34
C SER A 97 2.96 15.52 2.91
N TRP A 98 3.76 16.37 3.53
CA TRP A 98 4.98 15.96 4.24
C TRP A 98 4.67 15.08 5.45
N ALA A 99 3.65 15.43 6.23
CA ALA A 99 3.20 14.67 7.39
C ALA A 99 2.67 13.27 7.03
N ILE A 100 2.22 13.07 5.80
CA ILE A 100 1.81 11.75 5.27
C ILE A 100 3.03 10.98 4.77
N ASN A 101 3.82 11.58 3.88
CA ASN A 101 4.82 10.82 3.12
C ASN A 101 6.07 10.48 3.91
N ILE A 102 6.59 11.38 4.75
CA ILE A 102 7.81 11.11 5.53
C ILE A 102 7.60 9.95 6.51
N PRO A 103 6.56 9.96 7.38
CA PRO A 103 6.34 8.84 8.29
C PRO A 103 6.01 7.53 7.57
N LEU A 104 5.35 7.60 6.41
CA LEU A 104 5.05 6.43 5.58
C LEU A 104 6.34 5.77 5.08
N ILE A 105 7.29 6.54 4.54
CA ILE A 105 8.59 6.01 4.09
C ILE A 105 9.35 5.37 5.25
N LEU A 106 9.37 6.02 6.42
CA LEU A 106 9.99 5.46 7.62
C LEU A 106 9.33 4.15 8.05
N ALA A 107 7.99 4.11 8.04
CA ALA A 107 7.25 2.90 8.38
C ALA A 107 7.52 1.76 7.39
N LEU A 108 7.56 2.03 6.09
CA LEU A 108 7.90 1.06 5.06
C LEU A 108 9.30 0.46 5.28
N THR A 109 10.29 1.31 5.59
CA THR A 109 11.67 0.88 5.84
C THR A 109 11.78 -0.02 7.07
N ILE A 110 10.98 0.25 8.11
CA ILE A 110 11.01 -0.49 9.38
C ILE A 110 10.15 -1.77 9.31
N THR A 111 9.19 -1.84 8.40
CA THR A 111 8.23 -2.96 8.29
C THR A 111 8.89 -4.34 8.24
N PRO A 112 9.91 -4.62 7.41
CA PRO A 112 10.54 -5.95 7.38
C PRO A 112 11.11 -6.36 8.75
N THR A 113 11.73 -5.41 9.46
CA THR A 113 12.26 -5.65 10.80
C THR A 113 11.16 -5.94 11.82
N LEU A 114 10.03 -5.22 11.74
CA LEU A 114 8.87 -5.44 12.61
C LEU A 114 8.25 -6.81 12.37
N VAL A 115 8.09 -7.21 11.10
CA VAL A 115 7.53 -8.52 10.71
C VAL A 115 8.42 -9.66 11.20
N HIS A 116 9.74 -9.53 11.04
CA HIS A 116 10.71 -10.51 11.53
C HIS A 116 10.65 -10.63 13.07
N LYS A 117 10.63 -9.51 13.80
CA LYS A 117 10.58 -9.48 15.26
C LYS A 117 9.25 -10.00 15.82
N ALA A 118 8.14 -9.71 15.17
CA ALA A 118 6.80 -10.16 15.56
C ALA A 118 6.50 -11.61 15.18
N ARG A 119 7.41 -12.26 14.41
CA ARG A 119 7.24 -13.62 13.87
C ARG A 119 5.93 -13.79 13.09
N GLY A 120 5.56 -12.78 12.29
CA GLY A 120 4.41 -12.89 11.38
C GLY A 120 3.80 -11.55 10.98
N MET A 121 3.44 -11.46 9.71
CA MET A 121 2.79 -10.29 9.09
C MET A 121 1.43 -9.96 9.73
N TYR A 122 0.66 -10.99 10.11
CA TYR A 122 -0.68 -10.79 10.64
C TYR A 122 -0.71 -9.92 11.91
N LYS A 123 0.20 -10.17 12.85
CA LYS A 123 0.26 -9.40 14.11
C LYS A 123 0.60 -7.94 13.84
N VAL A 124 1.61 -7.70 13.01
CA VAL A 124 2.06 -6.34 12.66
C VAL A 124 0.93 -5.59 11.98
N ASN A 125 0.33 -6.16 10.94
CA ASN A 125 -0.76 -5.54 10.19
C ASN A 125 -1.99 -5.27 11.07
N LYS A 126 -2.36 -6.20 11.96
CA LYS A 126 -3.48 -6.02 12.88
C LYS A 126 -3.30 -4.80 13.78
N TYR A 127 -2.16 -4.67 14.47
CA TYR A 127 -1.90 -3.54 15.36
C TYR A 127 -1.74 -2.23 14.60
N SER A 128 -1.11 -2.27 13.43
CA SER A 128 -0.95 -1.12 12.55
C SER A 128 -2.29 -0.58 12.05
N TYR A 129 -3.22 -1.45 11.68
CA TYR A 129 -4.58 -1.04 11.30
C TYR A 129 -5.37 -0.44 12.46
N ILE A 130 -5.25 -1.01 13.66
CA ILE A 130 -5.89 -0.44 14.86
C ILE A 130 -5.36 0.97 15.10
N LEU A 131 -4.02 1.14 15.07
CA LEU A 131 -3.38 2.45 15.22
C LEU A 131 -3.88 3.44 14.16
N ALA A 132 -3.86 3.06 12.89
CA ALA A 132 -4.31 3.91 11.79
C ALA A 132 -5.79 4.30 11.94
N THR A 133 -6.65 3.36 12.34
CA THR A 133 -8.09 3.62 12.52
C THR A 133 -8.35 4.59 13.66
N LEU A 134 -7.73 4.36 14.82
CA LEU A 134 -7.87 5.27 15.98
C LEU A 134 -7.33 6.66 15.67
N SER A 135 -6.20 6.74 14.97
CA SER A 135 -5.62 8.01 14.55
C SER A 135 -6.52 8.77 13.57
N ARG A 136 -7.21 8.09 12.67
CA ARG A 136 -8.19 8.72 11.78
C ARG A 136 -9.38 9.31 12.52
N LEU A 137 -9.88 8.61 13.53
CA LEU A 137 -10.91 9.17 14.42
C LEU A 137 -10.39 10.41 15.14
N GLY A 138 -9.11 10.40 15.53
CA GLY A 138 -8.44 11.56 16.10
C GLY A 138 -8.34 12.75 15.13
N ILE A 139 -8.07 12.50 13.82
CA ILE A 139 -8.08 13.56 12.81
C ILE A 139 -9.46 14.21 12.71
N VAL A 140 -10.52 13.40 12.69
CA VAL A 140 -11.90 13.90 12.61
C VAL A 140 -12.22 14.75 13.85
N ALA A 141 -11.94 14.26 15.05
CA ALA A 141 -12.14 15.00 16.29
C ALA A 141 -11.35 16.33 16.31
N ALA A 142 -10.07 16.29 15.92
CA ALA A 142 -9.23 17.49 15.82
C ALA A 142 -9.73 18.49 14.78
N GLY A 143 -10.35 18.00 13.68
CA GLY A 143 -10.98 18.83 12.67
C GLY A 143 -12.21 19.57 13.22
N TYR A 144 -13.04 18.91 14.02
CA TYR A 144 -14.17 19.58 14.69
C TYR A 144 -13.72 20.63 15.73
N ILE A 145 -12.60 20.39 16.41
CA ILE A 145 -11.99 21.35 17.35
C ILE A 145 -11.30 22.51 16.61
N GLY A 146 -11.00 22.34 15.32
CA GLY A 146 -10.26 23.32 14.53
C GLY A 146 -8.75 23.37 14.83
N SER A 147 -8.19 22.36 15.49
CA SER A 147 -6.79 22.33 15.88
C SER A 147 -5.89 21.70 14.80
N VAL A 148 -5.28 22.51 13.96
CA VAL A 148 -4.35 22.08 12.90
C VAL A 148 -3.16 21.26 13.45
N PRO A 149 -2.48 21.66 14.55
CA PRO A 149 -1.38 20.87 15.10
C PRO A 149 -1.81 19.45 15.51
N LEU A 150 -2.98 19.32 16.12
CA LEU A 150 -3.52 18.02 16.54
C LEU A 150 -3.87 17.14 15.33
N MET A 151 -4.43 17.74 14.28
CA MET A 151 -4.65 17.05 13.01
C MET A 151 -3.35 16.52 12.40
N LEU A 152 -2.27 17.32 12.42
CA LEU A 152 -0.96 16.89 11.92
C LEU A 152 -0.40 15.70 12.71
N VAL A 153 -0.47 15.74 14.05
CA VAL A 153 -0.02 14.62 14.90
C VAL A 153 -0.76 13.33 14.53
N PHE A 154 -2.07 13.37 14.45
CA PHE A 154 -2.86 12.19 14.08
C PHE A 154 -2.64 11.76 12.63
N THR A 155 -2.32 12.68 11.71
CA THR A 155 -1.93 12.33 10.34
C THR A 155 -0.62 11.55 10.30
N VAL A 156 0.39 11.97 11.06
CA VAL A 156 1.65 11.23 11.21
C VAL A 156 1.40 9.82 11.76
N LEU A 157 0.62 9.70 12.83
CA LEU A 157 0.28 8.40 13.43
C LEU A 157 -0.47 7.49 12.46
N THR A 158 -1.40 8.06 11.68
CA THR A 158 -2.11 7.31 10.62
C THR A 158 -1.15 6.76 9.58
N SER A 159 -0.20 7.57 9.12
CA SER A 159 0.77 7.19 8.10
C SER A 159 1.73 6.11 8.60
N LEU A 160 2.18 6.20 9.86
CA LEU A 160 2.95 5.14 10.50
C LEU A 160 2.18 3.81 10.58
N GLY A 161 0.88 3.87 10.87
CA GLY A 161 0.03 2.69 10.91
C GLY A 161 -0.30 2.10 9.54
N GLU A 162 -0.21 2.86 8.45
CA GLU A 162 -0.46 2.37 7.09
C GLU A 162 0.76 1.71 6.44
N GLY A 163 1.98 2.08 6.87
CA GLY A 163 3.22 1.60 6.28
C GLY A 163 3.34 0.07 6.22
N PRO A 164 3.13 -0.67 7.30
CA PRO A 164 3.27 -2.12 7.31
C PRO A 164 2.41 -2.81 6.25
N TRP A 165 1.15 -2.43 6.13
CA TRP A 165 0.28 -2.99 5.09
C TRP A 165 0.79 -2.70 3.68
N GLN A 166 1.21 -1.48 3.39
CA GLN A 166 1.73 -1.13 2.07
C GLN A 166 3.03 -1.87 1.74
N GLY A 167 3.86 -2.15 2.76
CA GLY A 167 5.07 -2.94 2.60
C GLY A 167 4.82 -4.43 2.40
N ASP A 168 3.79 -4.97 3.05
CA ASP A 168 3.52 -6.42 3.08
C ASP A 168 2.51 -6.88 2.01
N VAL A 169 1.84 -5.97 1.33
CA VAL A 169 0.73 -6.32 0.42
C VAL A 169 1.13 -7.32 -0.66
N GLY A 170 2.32 -7.18 -1.23
CA GLY A 170 2.84 -8.12 -2.23
C GLY A 170 3.02 -9.53 -1.66
N ALA A 171 3.58 -9.63 -0.45
CA ALA A 171 3.76 -10.92 0.23
C ALA A 171 2.42 -11.57 0.62
N VAL A 172 1.42 -10.78 1.01
CA VAL A 172 0.06 -11.28 1.28
C VAL A 172 -0.59 -11.84 0.02
N ILE A 173 -0.45 -11.16 -1.12
CA ILE A 173 -0.97 -11.63 -2.41
C ILE A 173 -0.29 -12.94 -2.81
N ALA A 174 1.05 -13.02 -2.71
CA ALA A 174 1.80 -14.23 -3.00
C ALA A 174 1.34 -15.40 -2.13
N SER A 175 1.17 -15.20 -0.82
CA SER A 175 0.68 -16.23 0.10
C SER A 175 -0.74 -16.72 -0.22
N VAL A 176 -1.61 -15.83 -0.73
CA VAL A 176 -2.96 -16.24 -1.15
C VAL A 176 -2.93 -17.02 -2.46
N SER A 177 -2.03 -16.66 -3.39
CA SER A 177 -1.81 -17.43 -4.62
C SER A 177 -1.29 -18.82 -4.32
N GLU A 178 -0.28 -18.94 -3.45
CA GLU A 178 0.27 -20.22 -3.00
C GLU A 178 -0.79 -21.08 -2.31
N HIS A 179 -1.60 -20.51 -1.41
CA HIS A 179 -2.71 -21.22 -0.79
C HIS A 179 -3.73 -21.74 -1.82
N THR A 180 -3.97 -21.00 -2.89
CA THR A 180 -4.87 -21.44 -3.97
C THR A 180 -4.25 -22.61 -4.71
N TYR A 181 -2.98 -22.53 -5.06
CA TYR A 181 -2.23 -23.59 -5.73
C TYR A 181 -2.22 -24.88 -4.91
N LEU A 182 -1.88 -24.82 -3.62
CA LEU A 182 -1.88 -25.99 -2.73
C LEU A 182 -3.26 -26.66 -2.55
N LYS A 183 -4.34 -25.93 -2.82
CA LYS A 183 -5.70 -26.46 -2.69
C LYS A 183 -6.27 -27.04 -3.98
N THR A 184 -5.75 -26.60 -5.12
CA THR A 184 -6.29 -26.96 -6.45
C THR A 184 -5.37 -27.86 -7.25
N GLY A 185 -4.12 -28.02 -6.83
CA GLY A 185 -3.10 -28.84 -7.49
C GLY A 185 -2.58 -28.19 -8.75
#